data_26ffeea5b8c8f668050c17d7e1ab7b5a
#
_entry.id   26ffeea5b8c8f668050c17d7e1ab7b5a
#
_cell.length_a   1.000
_cell.length_b   1.000
_cell.length_c   1.000
_cell.angle_alpha   90.00
_cell.angle_beta   90.00
_cell.angle_gamma   90.00
#
_symmetry.space_group_name_H-M   'P 1'
#
loop_
_entity.id
_entity.type
_entity.pdbx_description
1 polymer ?
#
loop_
_entity_poly.entity_id
_entity_poly.type
_entity_poly.pdbx_seq_one_letter_code
_entity_poly.pdbx_strand_id
1 'polypeptide(L)'
;MLIVNSIFKYYLSCFLGLSSAVLLAQEFDVVQIQSAYYPKQFIEESGAEGEIGFFEWGVQVAIPQAIKSSKDSIILIHRMSYGNLKVDAEANPTAGPMVDAEKYYHNISYNLGLVYSLKSTWHVVVNLTPTIASDFEEKLRGDDLLFQASTLIVKSKNKSWKYGLGLAYNTRFGRQLFIPMGLLKYETKRVALDMVLPNKLNLMFKASNNKIHYGLKAGLNGTVINNSTEIQSISNVIDEVGYSRLIVGPAITLRLKNAFNLNLQGGLAVARRLEFIDVNNNIIDRTPQASPFFAIGISFAPNLMRIESGLND
;
A
#
# COMPACT_ATOMS: atom_id res chain seq x y z
N MET A 1 19.22 -22.79 -26.16
CA MET A 1 18.72 -23.33 -24.89
C MET A 1 19.76 -23.33 -23.73
N LEU A 2 21.05 -23.21 -23.99
CA LEU A 2 22.14 -23.19 -22.99
C LEU A 2 22.43 -21.78 -22.38
N ILE A 3 22.10 -20.70 -23.07
CA ILE A 3 22.40 -19.33 -22.63
C ILE A 3 21.40 -18.84 -21.57
N VAL A 4 20.14 -19.25 -21.63
CA VAL A 4 19.10 -18.86 -20.67
C VAL A 4 19.35 -19.48 -19.28
N ASN A 5 19.89 -20.69 -19.23
CA ASN A 5 20.25 -21.36 -17.96
C ASN A 5 21.44 -20.71 -17.24
N SER A 6 22.35 -20.08 -17.98
CA SER A 6 23.53 -19.42 -17.39
C SER A 6 23.12 -18.08 -16.75
N ILE A 7 22.28 -17.30 -17.42
CA ILE A 7 21.78 -16.01 -16.91
C ILE A 7 20.93 -16.22 -15.66
N PHE A 8 20.08 -17.24 -15.63
CA PHE A 8 19.27 -17.58 -14.47
C PHE A 8 20.12 -18.01 -13.25
N LYS A 9 21.23 -18.72 -13.47
CA LYS A 9 22.19 -19.10 -12.42
C LYS A 9 22.94 -17.89 -11.85
N TYR A 10 23.32 -16.91 -12.68
CA TYR A 10 23.99 -15.69 -12.20
C TYR A 10 23.04 -14.79 -11.38
N TYR A 11 21.79 -14.65 -11.77
CA TYR A 11 20.78 -13.93 -10.96
C TYR A 11 20.44 -14.68 -9.68
N LEU A 12 20.42 -15.99 -9.71
CA LEU A 12 20.18 -16.81 -8.50
C LEU A 12 21.38 -16.77 -7.54
N SER A 13 22.62 -16.65 -8.03
CA SER A 13 23.83 -16.55 -7.20
C SER A 13 24.00 -15.19 -6.52
N CYS A 14 23.51 -14.09 -7.11
CA CYS A 14 23.41 -12.78 -6.43
C CYS A 14 22.37 -12.76 -5.30
N PHE A 15 21.44 -13.70 -5.30
CA PHE A 15 20.41 -13.85 -4.25
C PHE A 15 20.96 -14.46 -2.94
N LEU A 16 22.16 -15.05 -2.98
CA LEU A 16 22.70 -15.94 -1.93
C LEU A 16 23.65 -15.26 -0.91
N GLY A 17 23.78 -13.96 -0.96
CA GLY A 17 24.61 -13.19 -0.01
C GLY A 17 23.93 -12.77 1.30
N LEU A 18 22.87 -13.42 1.78
CA LEU A 18 21.93 -12.92 2.82
C LEU A 18 22.22 -13.37 4.26
N SER A 19 23.44 -13.66 4.64
CA SER A 19 23.78 -14.21 5.97
C SER A 19 23.90 -13.18 7.10
N SER A 20 23.04 -12.15 7.21
CA SER A 20 22.89 -11.33 8.43
C SER A 20 21.58 -10.55 8.55
N ALA A 21 20.52 -10.98 7.88
CA ALA A 21 19.20 -10.35 7.94
C ALA A 21 18.40 -10.78 9.19
N VAL A 22 18.96 -10.72 10.38
CA VAL A 22 18.24 -10.93 11.66
C VAL A 22 17.12 -9.88 11.85
N LEU A 23 17.11 -8.82 11.06
CA LEU A 23 16.10 -7.76 11.09
C LEU A 23 14.83 -8.09 10.29
N LEU A 24 14.90 -9.02 9.35
CA LEU A 24 13.79 -9.40 8.48
C LEU A 24 13.15 -10.73 8.89
N ALA A 25 13.16 -11.09 10.15
CA ALA A 25 12.37 -12.23 10.67
C ALA A 25 10.84 -12.00 10.58
N GLN A 26 10.40 -10.99 9.85
CA GLN A 26 9.02 -10.83 9.41
C GLN A 26 8.87 -11.45 8.02
N GLU A 27 7.75 -12.16 7.84
CA GLU A 27 7.31 -12.60 6.53
C GLU A 27 7.26 -11.41 5.59
N PHE A 28 8.05 -11.51 4.55
CA PHE A 28 8.16 -10.48 3.53
C PHE A 28 7.42 -10.98 2.30
N ASP A 29 6.33 -10.31 1.94
CA ASP A 29 5.59 -10.63 0.72
C ASP A 29 6.43 -10.22 -0.50
N VAL A 30 6.96 -11.22 -1.22
CA VAL A 30 7.69 -11.02 -2.47
C VAL A 30 6.74 -10.70 -3.61
N VAL A 31 5.59 -11.35 -3.64
CA VAL A 31 4.51 -11.07 -4.60
C VAL A 31 3.21 -10.99 -3.82
N GLN A 32 2.40 -10.00 -4.15
CA GLN A 32 1.06 -9.85 -3.60
C GLN A 32 0.09 -9.43 -4.71
N ILE A 33 -1.06 -10.07 -4.73
CA ILE A 33 -2.21 -9.69 -5.55
C ILE A 33 -3.38 -9.50 -4.59
N GLN A 34 -4.10 -8.41 -4.73
CA GLN A 34 -5.23 -8.10 -3.87
C GLN A 34 -6.34 -7.41 -4.64
N SER A 35 -7.57 -7.59 -4.16
CA SER A 35 -8.73 -6.84 -4.62
C SER A 35 -9.62 -6.45 -3.45
N ALA A 36 -10.37 -5.37 -3.61
CA ALA A 36 -11.34 -4.90 -2.64
C ALA A 36 -12.57 -4.34 -3.35
N TYR A 37 -13.74 -4.64 -2.81
CA TYR A 37 -15.03 -4.17 -3.30
C TYR A 37 -15.72 -3.34 -2.24
N TYR A 38 -16.22 -2.18 -2.64
CA TYR A 38 -16.99 -1.23 -1.85
C TYR A 38 -18.30 -0.98 -2.57
N PRO A 39 -19.43 -1.52 -2.08
CA PRO A 39 -20.73 -1.31 -2.71
C PRO A 39 -21.10 0.17 -2.76
N LYS A 40 -21.99 0.51 -3.70
CA LYS A 40 -22.51 1.87 -3.85
C LYS A 40 -23.11 2.38 -2.55
N GLN A 41 -22.85 3.62 -2.24
CA GLN A 41 -23.38 4.33 -1.09
C GLN A 41 -23.73 5.76 -1.50
N PHE A 42 -24.74 6.29 -0.85
CA PHE A 42 -25.20 7.67 -1.06
C PHE A 42 -24.09 8.67 -0.72
N ILE A 43 -24.14 9.79 -1.42
CA ILE A 43 -23.33 10.97 -1.13
C ILE A 43 -24.20 11.91 -0.28
N GLU A 44 -23.75 12.23 0.93
CA GLU A 44 -24.44 13.14 1.84
C GLU A 44 -24.12 14.58 1.45
N GLU A 45 -25.00 15.21 0.66
CA GLU A 45 -24.92 16.65 0.43
C GLU A 45 -26.29 17.24 0.07
N SER A 46 -26.55 18.47 0.51
CA SER A 46 -27.79 19.18 0.23
C SER A 46 -27.89 19.46 -1.27
N GLY A 47 -28.78 18.75 -1.95
CA GLY A 47 -29.10 18.94 -3.37
C GLY A 47 -28.39 18.03 -4.36
N ALA A 48 -27.48 17.15 -3.94
CA ALA A 48 -26.85 16.15 -4.79
C ALA A 48 -27.27 14.75 -4.34
N GLU A 49 -28.22 14.16 -5.03
CA GLU A 49 -28.54 12.74 -4.86
C GLU A 49 -27.70 11.93 -5.84
N GLY A 50 -26.85 11.07 -5.33
CA GLY A 50 -26.04 10.16 -6.12
C GLY A 50 -25.47 9.03 -5.28
N GLU A 51 -25.13 7.96 -5.94
CA GLU A 51 -24.47 6.81 -5.32
C GLU A 51 -23.09 6.59 -5.93
N ILE A 52 -22.13 6.18 -5.10
CA ILE A 52 -20.78 5.88 -5.57
C ILE A 52 -20.25 4.59 -4.95
N GLY A 53 -19.79 3.69 -5.81
CA GLY A 53 -19.12 2.44 -5.46
C GLY A 53 -17.72 2.37 -6.02
N PHE A 54 -16.90 1.47 -5.47
CA PHE A 54 -15.53 1.28 -5.90
C PHE A 54 -15.16 -0.19 -5.98
N PHE A 55 -14.35 -0.51 -6.98
CA PHE A 55 -13.65 -1.78 -7.05
C PHE A 55 -12.17 -1.52 -7.26
N GLU A 56 -11.35 -2.11 -6.44
CA GLU A 56 -9.90 -1.96 -6.51
C GLU A 56 -9.25 -3.31 -6.71
N TRP A 57 -8.20 -3.35 -7.49
CA TRP A 57 -7.29 -4.47 -7.51
C TRP A 57 -5.85 -3.98 -7.75
N GLY A 58 -4.89 -4.78 -7.33
CA GLY A 58 -3.50 -4.43 -7.54
C GLY A 58 -2.58 -5.62 -7.39
N VAL A 59 -1.40 -5.45 -7.97
CA VAL A 59 -0.29 -6.39 -7.88
C VAL A 59 0.95 -5.67 -7.39
N GLN A 60 1.73 -6.33 -6.56
CA GLN A 60 2.99 -5.84 -6.03
C GLN A 60 4.04 -6.93 -6.11
N VAL A 61 5.25 -6.54 -6.51
CA VAL A 61 6.44 -7.38 -6.45
C VAL A 61 7.51 -6.64 -5.66
N ALA A 62 8.17 -7.34 -4.74
CA ALA A 62 9.20 -6.75 -3.91
C ALA A 62 10.43 -7.64 -3.84
N ILE A 63 11.61 -7.06 -4.05
CA ILE A 63 12.90 -7.76 -4.09
C ILE A 63 13.82 -7.13 -3.06
N PRO A 64 14.17 -7.84 -1.97
CA PRO A 64 15.17 -7.38 -1.03
C PRO A 64 16.57 -7.66 -1.57
N GLN A 65 17.48 -6.72 -1.41
CA GLN A 65 18.89 -6.84 -1.76
C GLN A 65 19.74 -6.45 -0.54
N ALA A 66 20.54 -7.36 -0.04
CA ALA A 66 21.48 -7.08 1.05
C ALA A 66 22.81 -6.63 0.48
N ILE A 67 23.33 -5.51 1.00
CA ILE A 67 24.67 -4.99 0.71
C ILE A 67 25.46 -5.13 1.99
N LYS A 68 26.44 -6.05 1.99
CA LYS A 68 27.33 -6.27 3.13
C LYS A 68 28.58 -5.42 2.97
N SER A 69 28.90 -4.67 4.01
CA SER A 69 30.21 -4.06 4.20
C SER A 69 30.82 -4.65 5.48
N SER A 70 32.12 -4.57 5.63
CA SER A 70 32.84 -5.09 6.80
C SER A 70 32.35 -4.51 8.15
N LYS A 71 31.69 -3.36 8.14
CA LYS A 71 31.23 -2.66 9.35
C LYS A 71 29.72 -2.41 9.39
N ASP A 72 29.02 -2.38 8.24
CA ASP A 72 27.64 -1.94 8.13
C ASP A 72 26.80 -2.94 7.36
N SER A 73 25.53 -3.06 7.74
CA SER A 73 24.53 -3.84 7.01
C SER A 73 23.50 -2.88 6.41
N ILE A 74 23.43 -2.88 5.09
CA ILE A 74 22.44 -2.11 4.32
C ILE A 74 21.54 -3.12 3.61
N ILE A 75 20.24 -2.91 3.72
CA ILE A 75 19.26 -3.68 2.95
C ILE A 75 18.49 -2.70 2.09
N LEU A 76 18.54 -2.92 0.79
CA LEU A 76 17.67 -2.25 -0.18
C LEU A 76 16.44 -3.12 -0.43
N ILE A 77 15.30 -2.49 -0.58
CA ILE A 77 14.04 -3.15 -0.92
C ILE A 77 13.48 -2.45 -2.14
N HIS A 78 13.54 -3.13 -3.27
CA HIS A 78 12.92 -2.68 -4.50
C HIS A 78 11.51 -3.22 -4.56
N ARG A 79 10.50 -2.32 -4.61
CA ARG A 79 9.11 -2.72 -4.71
C ARG A 79 8.47 -2.01 -5.88
N MET A 80 7.87 -2.78 -6.75
CA MET A 80 7.09 -2.29 -7.88
C MET A 80 5.63 -2.67 -7.67
N SER A 81 4.73 -1.74 -7.87
CA SER A 81 3.30 -2.00 -7.72
C SER A 81 2.49 -1.33 -8.82
N TYR A 82 1.43 -2.02 -9.22
CA TYR A 82 0.38 -1.54 -10.08
C TYR A 82 -0.95 -1.65 -9.33
N GLY A 83 -1.75 -0.61 -9.41
CA GLY A 83 -3.10 -0.58 -8.87
C GLY A 83 -4.08 -0.05 -9.90
N ASN A 84 -5.29 -0.57 -9.85
CA ASN A 84 -6.43 -0.10 -10.62
C ASN A 84 -7.57 0.21 -9.67
N LEU A 85 -8.20 1.35 -9.87
CA LEU A 85 -9.40 1.80 -9.17
C LEU A 85 -10.49 2.00 -10.20
N LYS A 86 -11.54 1.18 -10.13
CA LYS A 86 -12.79 1.41 -10.85
C LYS A 86 -13.72 2.22 -9.95
N VAL A 87 -14.17 3.34 -10.46
CA VAL A 87 -15.21 4.19 -9.85
C VAL A 87 -16.49 3.95 -10.62
N ASP A 88 -17.57 3.63 -9.92
CA ASP A 88 -18.90 3.45 -10.47
C ASP A 88 -19.84 4.43 -9.77
N ALA A 89 -20.17 5.51 -10.47
CA ALA A 89 -20.98 6.61 -9.96
C ALA A 89 -22.30 6.68 -10.72
N GLU A 90 -23.40 6.83 -10.00
CA GLU A 90 -24.71 7.15 -10.51
C GLU A 90 -25.13 8.52 -9.94
N ALA A 91 -25.52 9.45 -10.80
CA ALA A 91 -25.93 10.78 -10.39
C ALA A 91 -27.38 11.04 -10.78
N ASN A 92 -28.08 11.78 -9.92
CA ASN A 92 -29.32 12.40 -10.32
C ASN A 92 -29.03 13.58 -11.27
N PRO A 93 -29.58 13.62 -12.49
CA PRO A 93 -29.26 14.65 -13.48
C PRO A 93 -29.58 16.08 -13.05
N THR A 94 -30.30 16.29 -11.95
CA THR A 94 -30.62 17.62 -11.40
C THR A 94 -29.60 18.16 -10.40
N ALA A 95 -28.62 17.36 -9.98
CA ALA A 95 -27.81 17.64 -8.80
C ALA A 95 -26.33 18.01 -9.08
N GLY A 96 -25.95 18.31 -10.32
CA GLY A 96 -24.56 18.72 -10.65
C GLY A 96 -23.69 17.61 -11.25
N PRO A 97 -22.38 17.77 -11.31
CA PRO A 97 -21.50 17.13 -12.30
C PRO A 97 -21.15 15.66 -12.08
N MET A 98 -21.96 14.89 -11.44
CA MET A 98 -21.82 13.43 -11.48
C MET A 98 -22.68 12.87 -12.59
N VAL A 99 -22.07 12.56 -13.70
CA VAL A 99 -22.68 11.82 -14.80
C VAL A 99 -22.58 10.34 -14.43
N ASP A 100 -23.56 9.53 -14.82
CA ASP A 100 -23.44 8.07 -14.80
C ASP A 100 -22.14 7.70 -15.51
N ALA A 101 -21.12 7.42 -14.74
CA ALA A 101 -19.80 7.20 -15.26
C ALA A 101 -19.13 6.02 -14.56
N GLU A 102 -18.78 5.08 -15.38
CA GLU A 102 -17.83 4.04 -15.01
C GLU A 102 -16.45 4.52 -15.46
N LYS A 103 -15.56 4.82 -14.51
CA LYS A 103 -14.22 5.31 -14.84
C LYS A 103 -13.13 4.46 -14.16
N TYR A 104 -12.05 4.26 -14.90
CA TYR A 104 -10.91 3.48 -14.45
C TYR A 104 -9.71 4.40 -14.25
N TYR A 105 -9.09 4.25 -13.10
CA TYR A 105 -7.87 4.96 -12.74
C TYR A 105 -6.76 3.97 -12.43
N HIS A 106 -5.55 4.35 -12.79
CA HIS A 106 -4.38 3.48 -12.66
C HIS A 106 -3.29 4.17 -11.86
N ASN A 107 -2.53 3.40 -11.10
CA ASN A 107 -1.30 3.88 -10.50
C ASN A 107 -0.18 2.86 -10.70
N ILE A 108 0.99 3.37 -11.07
CA ILE A 108 2.22 2.59 -11.17
C ILE A 108 3.21 3.23 -10.21
N SER A 109 3.69 2.49 -9.23
CA SER A 109 4.66 3.03 -8.29
C SER A 109 5.89 2.14 -8.16
N TYR A 110 7.02 2.81 -7.95
CA TYR A 110 8.28 2.17 -7.59
C TYR A 110 8.71 2.68 -6.22
N ASN A 111 8.84 1.79 -5.25
CA ASN A 111 9.33 2.12 -3.93
C ASN A 111 10.76 1.60 -3.74
N LEU A 112 11.68 2.50 -3.46
CA LEU A 112 13.02 2.17 -3.00
C LEU A 112 13.07 2.35 -1.49
N GLY A 113 13.10 1.23 -0.77
CA GLY A 113 13.33 1.16 0.66
C GLY A 113 14.81 0.93 0.98
N LEU A 114 15.33 1.66 1.93
CA LEU A 114 16.67 1.47 2.48
C LEU A 114 16.57 1.25 3.99
N VAL A 115 17.15 0.17 4.48
CA VAL A 115 17.31 -0.10 5.92
C VAL A 115 18.80 -0.08 6.22
N TYR A 116 19.22 0.90 6.99
CA TYR A 116 20.60 1.04 7.46
C TYR A 116 20.70 0.77 8.95
N SER A 117 21.58 -0.14 9.35
CA SER A 117 21.81 -0.50 10.74
C SER A 117 22.95 0.32 11.30
N LEU A 118 22.61 1.36 12.11
CA LEU A 118 23.62 2.21 12.80
C LEU A 118 24.38 1.45 13.87
N LYS A 119 23.67 0.57 14.60
CA LYS A 119 24.18 -0.30 15.68
C LYS A 119 23.27 -1.52 15.74
N SER A 120 23.60 -2.51 16.53
CA SER A 120 22.81 -3.73 16.69
C SER A 120 21.32 -3.52 17.06
N THR A 121 20.97 -2.34 17.58
CA THR A 121 19.60 -2.06 18.05
C THR A 121 18.95 -0.85 17.38
N TRP A 122 19.69 -0.03 16.63
CA TRP A 122 19.17 1.16 15.99
C TRP A 122 19.26 1.05 14.47
N HIS A 123 18.16 1.40 13.80
CA HIS A 123 18.04 1.33 12.35
C HIS A 123 17.45 2.64 11.83
N VAL A 124 17.95 3.09 10.70
CA VAL A 124 17.32 4.14 9.90
C VAL A 124 16.64 3.46 8.72
N VAL A 125 15.37 3.77 8.52
CA VAL A 125 14.58 3.29 7.38
C VAL A 125 14.19 4.49 6.54
N VAL A 126 14.57 4.47 5.28
CA VAL A 126 14.20 5.50 4.29
C VAL A 126 13.40 4.84 3.18
N ASN A 127 12.33 5.49 2.74
CA ASN A 127 11.57 5.06 1.56
C ASN A 127 11.39 6.25 0.62
N LEU A 128 11.54 5.99 -0.66
CA LEU A 128 11.27 6.91 -1.76
C LEU A 128 10.31 6.23 -2.73
N THR A 129 9.22 6.91 -3.07
CA THR A 129 8.16 6.31 -3.88
C THR A 129 7.65 7.28 -4.93
N PRO A 130 8.29 7.38 -6.10
CA PRO A 130 7.67 7.96 -7.28
C PRO A 130 6.48 7.10 -7.71
N THR A 131 5.40 7.75 -8.12
CA THR A 131 4.16 7.11 -8.58
C THR A 131 3.63 7.88 -9.78
N ILE A 132 3.25 7.18 -10.83
CA ILE A 132 2.44 7.72 -11.93
C ILE A 132 0.99 7.32 -11.64
N ALA A 133 0.09 8.32 -11.57
CA ALA A 133 -1.32 8.11 -11.28
C ALA A 133 -2.17 8.89 -12.27
N SER A 134 -2.85 8.20 -13.18
CA SER A 134 -3.62 8.76 -14.29
C SER A 134 -4.73 7.81 -14.73
N ASP A 135 -5.70 8.31 -15.49
CA ASP A 135 -6.65 7.47 -16.24
C ASP A 135 -6.05 6.91 -17.55
N PHE A 136 -4.88 7.39 -17.97
CA PHE A 136 -4.18 7.04 -19.21
C PHE A 136 -4.99 7.23 -20.51
N GLU A 137 -6.01 8.07 -20.49
CA GLU A 137 -6.81 8.39 -21.68
C GLU A 137 -6.09 9.40 -22.58
N GLU A 138 -5.19 10.22 -22.02
CA GLU A 138 -4.34 11.17 -22.74
C GLU A 138 -2.85 10.92 -22.48
N LYS A 139 -2.01 11.81 -23.05
CA LYS A 139 -0.56 11.79 -22.80
C LYS A 139 -0.27 12.18 -21.36
N LEU A 140 0.66 11.45 -20.74
CA LEU A 140 1.13 11.75 -19.40
C LEU A 140 1.65 13.18 -19.27
N ARG A 141 1.26 13.85 -18.20
CA ARG A 141 1.67 15.20 -17.82
C ARG A 141 2.58 15.16 -16.59
N GLY A 142 3.17 16.28 -16.22
CA GLY A 142 4.05 16.37 -15.05
C GLY A 142 3.32 16.18 -13.71
N ASP A 143 2.05 16.51 -13.66
CA ASP A 143 1.13 16.38 -12.53
C ASP A 143 0.65 14.94 -12.29
N ASP A 144 0.72 14.06 -13.30
CA ASP A 144 0.55 12.61 -13.12
C ASP A 144 1.64 11.99 -12.22
N LEU A 145 2.76 12.70 -12.02
CA LEU A 145 3.88 12.22 -11.25
C LEU A 145 3.76 12.66 -9.78
N LEU A 146 3.38 11.74 -8.92
CA LEU A 146 3.33 11.91 -7.48
C LEU A 146 4.62 11.42 -6.83
N PHE A 147 5.03 12.08 -5.75
CA PHE A 147 6.23 11.70 -5.01
C PHE A 147 5.95 11.55 -3.53
N GLN A 148 6.44 10.46 -2.97
CA GLN A 148 6.41 10.21 -1.54
C GLN A 148 7.79 9.85 -1.02
N ALA A 149 8.12 10.36 0.15
CA ALA A 149 9.32 10.01 0.87
C ALA A 149 9.01 9.80 2.34
N SER A 150 9.72 8.92 3.00
CA SER A 150 9.64 8.80 4.45
C SER A 150 10.95 8.39 5.06
N THR A 151 11.18 8.84 6.29
CA THR A 151 12.30 8.40 7.11
C THR A 151 11.81 8.04 8.50
N LEU A 152 12.35 6.95 9.06
CA LEU A 152 12.06 6.46 10.39
C LEU A 152 13.36 6.08 11.09
N ILE A 153 13.50 6.50 12.34
CA ILE A 153 14.53 6.01 13.26
C ILE A 153 13.86 4.96 14.13
N VAL A 154 14.34 3.72 14.05
CA VAL A 154 13.73 2.56 14.69
C VAL A 154 14.70 1.97 15.70
N LYS A 155 14.22 1.72 16.90
CA LYS A 155 14.94 1.00 17.95
C LYS A 155 14.36 -0.40 18.14
N SER A 156 15.18 -1.42 18.03
CA SER A 156 14.85 -2.79 18.40
C SER A 156 15.23 -2.99 19.88
N LYS A 157 14.25 -3.01 20.79
CA LYS A 157 14.49 -3.24 22.22
C LYS A 157 14.93 -4.68 22.47
N ASN A 158 14.29 -5.62 21.79
CA ASN A 158 14.58 -7.05 21.79
C ASN A 158 13.96 -7.69 20.54
N LYS A 159 13.96 -9.04 20.45
CA LYS A 159 13.39 -9.77 19.31
C LYS A 159 11.88 -9.52 19.11
N SER A 160 11.15 -9.19 20.18
CA SER A 160 9.70 -8.99 20.14
C SER A 160 9.28 -7.54 19.95
N TRP A 161 10.05 -6.56 20.38
CA TRP A 161 9.66 -5.15 20.41
C TRP A 161 10.54 -4.29 19.51
N LYS A 162 9.90 -3.54 18.60
CA LYS A 162 10.51 -2.47 17.83
C LYS A 162 9.61 -1.24 17.88
N TYR A 163 10.19 -0.07 18.07
CA TYR A 163 9.49 1.21 18.04
C TYR A 163 10.34 2.27 17.37
N GLY A 164 9.68 3.27 16.81
CA GLY A 164 10.37 4.32 16.08
C GLY A 164 9.50 5.54 15.86
N LEU A 165 10.16 6.62 15.50
CA LEU A 165 9.56 7.87 15.11
C LEU A 165 10.15 8.32 13.79
N GLY A 166 9.38 9.10 13.05
CA GLY A 166 9.81 9.56 11.74
C GLY A 166 8.93 10.63 11.15
N LEU A 167 9.18 10.91 9.89
CA LEU A 167 8.47 11.90 9.11
C LEU A 167 8.22 11.35 7.71
N ALA A 168 7.05 11.60 7.17
CA ALA A 168 6.72 11.35 5.78
C ALA A 168 6.42 12.66 5.06
N TYR A 169 6.84 12.74 3.82
CA TYR A 169 6.44 13.72 2.84
C TYR A 169 5.51 13.04 1.84
N ASN A 170 4.36 13.63 1.56
CA ASN A 170 3.36 13.04 0.70
C ASN A 170 2.68 14.10 -0.16
N THR A 171 2.58 13.83 -1.46
CA THR A 171 1.83 14.66 -2.43
C THR A 171 0.52 14.02 -2.88
N ARG A 172 0.19 12.80 -2.42
CA ARG A 172 -0.99 12.02 -2.85
C ARG A 172 -2.35 12.60 -2.43
N PHE A 173 -2.36 13.62 -1.59
CA PHE A 173 -3.61 14.24 -1.12
C PHE A 173 -3.84 15.62 -1.78
N GLY A 174 -3.34 15.81 -3.01
CA GLY A 174 -3.44 17.09 -3.73
C GLY A 174 -2.65 18.23 -3.08
N ARG A 175 -1.97 17.95 -1.96
CA ARG A 175 -1.17 18.92 -1.21
C ARG A 175 0.12 18.31 -0.73
N GLN A 176 1.17 19.13 -0.69
CA GLN A 176 2.43 18.74 -0.08
C GLN A 176 2.26 18.72 1.45
N LEU A 177 2.32 17.55 2.04
CA LEU A 177 2.14 17.37 3.48
C LEU A 177 3.34 16.70 4.12
N PHE A 178 3.79 17.27 5.25
CA PHE A 178 4.71 16.59 6.16
C PHE A 178 3.91 15.97 7.30
N ILE A 179 4.00 14.64 7.42
CA ILE A 179 3.20 13.85 8.34
C ILE A 179 4.11 13.18 9.36
N PRO A 180 3.99 13.47 10.66
CA PRO A 180 4.73 12.75 11.69
C PRO A 180 4.33 11.27 11.68
N MET A 181 5.34 10.39 11.82
CA MET A 181 5.13 8.95 11.82
C MET A 181 5.54 8.32 13.14
N GLY A 182 4.75 7.33 13.57
CA GLY A 182 5.07 6.48 14.70
C GLY A 182 5.07 5.01 14.28
N LEU A 183 6.10 4.27 14.68
CA LEU A 183 6.17 2.83 14.46
C LEU A 183 6.15 2.11 15.80
N LEU A 184 5.29 1.10 15.91
CA LEU A 184 5.29 0.15 17.01
C LEU A 184 5.05 -1.25 16.46
N LYS A 185 6.02 -2.14 16.68
CA LYS A 185 5.89 -3.56 16.34
C LYS A 185 6.11 -4.41 17.57
N TYR A 186 5.19 -5.33 17.78
CA TYR A 186 5.28 -6.33 18.82
C TYR A 186 4.95 -7.70 18.25
N GLU A 187 5.85 -8.65 18.41
CA GLU A 187 5.67 -9.98 17.86
C GLU A 187 6.06 -11.06 18.86
N THR A 188 5.13 -12.00 19.05
CA THR A 188 5.30 -13.22 19.85
C THR A 188 4.83 -14.44 19.07
N LYS A 189 4.91 -15.60 19.70
CA LYS A 189 4.36 -16.85 19.12
C LYS A 189 2.84 -16.81 18.93
N ARG A 190 2.11 -15.95 19.68
CA ARG A 190 0.64 -15.91 19.67
C ARG A 190 0.05 -14.61 19.14
N VAL A 191 0.78 -13.50 19.23
CA VAL A 191 0.27 -12.16 18.88
C VAL A 191 1.29 -11.44 18.05
N ALA A 192 0.81 -10.74 17.01
CA ALA A 192 1.56 -9.80 16.20
C ALA A 192 0.81 -8.47 16.15
N LEU A 193 1.45 -7.39 16.58
CA LEU A 193 1.02 -6.02 16.38
C LEU A 193 2.00 -5.36 15.39
N ASP A 194 1.49 -4.82 14.30
CA ASP A 194 2.26 -4.00 13.35
C ASP A 194 1.52 -2.69 13.13
N MET A 195 2.03 -1.65 13.75
CA MET A 195 1.45 -0.32 13.70
C MET A 195 2.45 0.65 13.09
N VAL A 196 2.02 1.39 12.09
CA VAL A 196 2.74 2.51 11.47
C VAL A 196 1.74 3.66 11.32
N LEU A 197 1.69 4.52 12.32
CA LEU A 197 0.79 5.66 12.31
C LEU A 197 1.29 6.77 11.36
N PRO A 198 0.35 7.46 10.65
CA PRO A 198 -1.10 7.24 10.66
C PRO A 198 -1.60 6.13 9.72
N ASN A 199 -0.72 5.47 8.96
CA ASN A 199 -1.08 4.68 7.78
C ASN A 199 -1.78 3.35 8.09
N LYS A 200 -1.32 2.59 9.12
CA LYS A 200 -1.87 1.27 9.38
C LYS A 200 -1.76 0.83 10.83
N LEU A 201 -2.69 -0.04 11.21
CA LEU A 201 -2.67 -0.80 12.44
C LEU A 201 -3.14 -2.23 12.12
N ASN A 202 -2.32 -3.22 12.41
CA ASN A 202 -2.64 -4.63 12.26
C ASN A 202 -2.41 -5.33 13.61
N LEU A 203 -3.46 -5.85 14.22
CA LEU A 203 -3.41 -6.68 15.43
C LEU A 203 -3.88 -8.08 15.06
N MET A 204 -2.96 -9.05 15.03
CA MET A 204 -3.24 -10.41 14.60
C MET A 204 -2.91 -11.42 15.70
N PHE A 205 -3.80 -12.36 15.92
CA PHE A 205 -3.62 -13.53 16.79
C PHE A 205 -3.27 -14.73 15.95
N LYS A 206 -2.27 -15.49 16.36
CA LYS A 206 -1.77 -16.68 15.67
C LYS A 206 -2.35 -17.92 16.33
N ALA A 207 -3.08 -18.75 15.57
CA ALA A 207 -3.56 -20.04 16.07
C ALA A 207 -2.39 -20.97 16.42
N SER A 208 -2.63 -21.95 17.26
CA SER A 208 -1.60 -22.85 17.79
C SER A 208 -0.81 -23.59 16.69
N ASN A 209 -1.45 -23.91 15.56
CA ASN A 209 -0.81 -24.53 14.41
C ASN A 209 -0.08 -23.56 13.49
N ASN A 210 -0.09 -22.27 13.80
CA ASN A 210 0.46 -21.16 13.01
C ASN A 210 -0.01 -21.10 11.53
N LYS A 211 -1.10 -21.80 11.19
CA LYS A 211 -1.68 -21.80 9.84
C LYS A 211 -2.74 -20.73 9.64
N ILE A 212 -3.34 -20.29 10.72
CA ILE A 212 -4.42 -19.30 10.71
C ILE A 212 -4.01 -18.14 11.61
N HIS A 213 -4.00 -16.94 11.04
CA HIS A 213 -3.89 -15.71 11.79
C HIS A 213 -5.19 -14.93 11.62
N TYR A 214 -5.75 -14.42 12.69
CA TYR A 214 -7.00 -13.66 12.68
C TYR A 214 -6.89 -12.45 13.60
N GLY A 215 -7.62 -11.41 13.29
CA GLY A 215 -7.54 -10.20 14.11
C GLY A 215 -8.24 -9.01 13.49
N LEU A 216 -7.71 -7.84 13.77
CA LEU A 216 -8.22 -6.56 13.28
C LEU A 216 -7.16 -5.85 12.46
N LYS A 217 -7.58 -5.26 11.35
CA LYS A 217 -6.77 -4.38 10.55
C LYS A 217 -7.46 -3.04 10.36
N ALA A 218 -6.69 -1.98 10.46
CA ALA A 218 -7.12 -0.64 10.08
C ALA A 218 -6.06 0.00 9.19
N GLY A 219 -6.49 0.77 8.20
CA GLY A 219 -5.59 1.43 7.26
C GLY A 219 -6.17 2.71 6.70
N LEU A 220 -5.35 3.75 6.64
CA LEU A 220 -5.65 4.98 5.93
C LEU A 220 -5.19 4.84 4.49
N ASN A 221 -6.11 4.92 3.56
CA ASN A 221 -5.86 4.84 2.14
C ASN A 221 -6.32 6.14 1.46
N GLY A 222 -5.56 6.57 0.47
CA GLY A 222 -5.93 7.73 -0.34
C GLY A 222 -5.06 7.83 -1.58
N THR A 223 -5.60 8.44 -2.61
CA THR A 223 -4.88 8.77 -3.84
C THR A 223 -5.50 10.02 -4.45
N VAL A 224 -4.69 10.80 -5.14
CA VAL A 224 -5.13 11.83 -6.09
C VAL A 224 -4.70 11.34 -7.46
N ILE A 225 -5.55 11.48 -8.43
CA ILE A 225 -5.36 10.96 -9.78
C ILE A 225 -5.80 12.05 -10.74
N ASN A 226 -4.95 12.36 -11.71
CA ASN A 226 -5.30 13.28 -12.77
C ASN A 226 -6.35 12.66 -13.69
N ASN A 227 -7.25 13.52 -14.12
CA ASN A 227 -8.34 13.19 -15.00
C ASN A 227 -8.06 13.85 -16.35
N SER A 228 -7.79 13.05 -17.37
CA SER A 228 -7.47 13.53 -18.72
C SER A 228 -8.71 14.01 -19.47
N THR A 229 -9.85 13.38 -19.19
CA THR A 229 -11.11 13.75 -19.84
C THR A 229 -11.76 14.90 -19.09
N GLU A 230 -12.04 16.00 -19.79
CA GLU A 230 -12.81 17.09 -19.22
C GLU A 230 -14.16 16.59 -18.70
N ILE A 231 -14.26 16.33 -17.41
CA ILE A 231 -15.56 16.20 -16.76
C ILE A 231 -16.12 17.63 -16.70
N GLN A 232 -16.90 17.99 -17.68
CA GLN A 232 -17.58 19.27 -17.68
C GLN A 232 -18.66 19.23 -16.59
N SER A 233 -18.35 19.78 -15.46
CA SER A 233 -19.34 20.33 -14.55
C SER A 233 -20.02 21.53 -15.22
N ILE A 234 -21.24 21.85 -14.80
CA ILE A 234 -22.02 23.00 -15.33
C ILE A 234 -21.24 24.32 -15.25
N SER A 235 -20.16 24.39 -14.50
CA SER A 235 -19.32 25.57 -14.34
C SER A 235 -17.82 25.38 -14.34
N ASN A 236 -17.28 24.14 -14.20
CA ASN A 236 -15.83 23.93 -14.02
C ASN A 236 -15.34 22.65 -14.71
N VAL A 237 -14.14 22.71 -15.28
CA VAL A 237 -13.41 21.55 -15.78
C VAL A 237 -12.67 20.90 -14.62
N ILE A 238 -12.94 19.63 -14.34
CA ILE A 238 -12.27 18.85 -13.28
C ILE A 238 -10.98 18.27 -13.83
N ASP A 239 -9.88 18.61 -13.20
CA ASP A 239 -8.52 18.20 -13.57
C ASP A 239 -8.01 17.03 -12.72
N GLU A 240 -8.35 17.03 -11.42
CA GLU A 240 -7.92 15.98 -10.49
C GLU A 240 -9.09 15.42 -9.67
N VAL A 241 -9.00 14.13 -9.35
CA VAL A 241 -9.93 13.44 -8.45
C VAL A 241 -9.16 12.86 -7.28
N GLY A 242 -9.45 13.32 -6.06
CA GLY A 242 -8.91 12.81 -4.82
C GLY A 242 -9.90 11.88 -4.12
N TYR A 243 -9.46 10.73 -3.69
CA TYR A 243 -10.26 9.83 -2.86
C TYR A 243 -9.46 9.35 -1.67
N SER A 244 -10.01 9.52 -0.47
CA SER A 244 -9.40 9.04 0.77
C SER A 244 -10.43 8.37 1.68
N ARG A 245 -9.97 7.43 2.51
CA ARG A 245 -10.79 6.67 3.45
C ARG A 245 -9.98 6.00 4.54
N LEU A 246 -10.62 5.76 5.67
CA LEU A 246 -10.14 4.86 6.72
C LEU A 246 -10.90 3.54 6.63
N ILE A 247 -10.20 2.44 6.38
CA ILE A 247 -10.77 1.11 6.44
C ILE A 247 -10.49 0.47 7.80
N VAL A 248 -11.48 -0.21 8.38
CA VAL A 248 -11.33 -0.94 9.63
C VAL A 248 -12.19 -2.18 9.62
N GLY A 249 -11.63 -3.31 10.07
CA GLY A 249 -12.42 -4.53 10.20
C GLY A 249 -11.63 -5.79 10.51
N PRO A 250 -12.34 -6.89 10.75
CA PRO A 250 -11.74 -8.21 10.96
C PRO A 250 -10.97 -8.67 9.73
N ALA A 251 -9.90 -9.41 10.00
CA ALA A 251 -9.05 -9.99 8.96
C ALA A 251 -8.61 -11.40 9.34
N ILE A 252 -8.46 -12.24 8.32
CA ILE A 252 -7.96 -13.60 8.44
C ILE A 252 -6.87 -13.79 7.40
N THR A 253 -5.75 -14.36 7.82
CA THR A 253 -4.69 -14.84 6.93
C THR A 253 -4.57 -16.35 7.09
N LEU A 254 -4.78 -17.06 5.99
CA LEU A 254 -4.59 -18.51 5.90
C LEU A 254 -3.23 -18.79 5.26
N ARG A 255 -2.33 -19.41 6.02
CA ARG A 255 -1.02 -19.82 5.53
C ARG A 255 -1.14 -21.16 4.82
N LEU A 256 -0.99 -21.13 3.53
CA LEU A 256 -1.06 -22.29 2.65
C LEU A 256 0.32 -22.97 2.56
N LYS A 257 0.39 -24.05 1.81
CA LYS A 257 1.68 -24.71 1.51
C LYS A 257 2.55 -23.79 0.62
N ASN A 258 3.86 -24.04 0.61
CA ASN A 258 4.83 -23.37 -0.27
C ASN A 258 4.89 -21.84 -0.10
N ALA A 259 4.74 -21.34 1.13
CA ALA A 259 4.85 -19.93 1.47
C ALA A 259 3.75 -18.99 0.86
N PHE A 260 2.66 -19.56 0.38
CA PHE A 260 1.51 -18.77 -0.04
C PHE A 260 0.61 -18.45 1.16
N ASN A 261 0.07 -17.23 1.15
CA ASN A 261 -0.93 -16.78 2.12
C ASN A 261 -2.18 -16.32 1.38
N LEU A 262 -3.34 -16.72 1.87
CA LEU A 262 -4.64 -16.16 1.48
C LEU A 262 -5.06 -15.17 2.56
N ASN A 263 -5.27 -13.92 2.18
CA ASN A 263 -5.67 -12.83 3.04
C ASN A 263 -7.12 -12.46 2.76
N LEU A 264 -7.95 -12.44 3.78
CA LEU A 264 -9.35 -12.03 3.74
C LEU A 264 -9.53 -10.91 4.74
N GLN A 265 -10.25 -9.87 4.36
CA GLN A 265 -10.63 -8.77 5.23
C GLN A 265 -12.02 -8.29 4.86
N GLY A 266 -12.83 -7.98 5.85
CA GLY A 266 -14.11 -7.29 5.68
C GLY A 266 -14.26 -6.24 6.76
N GLY A 267 -15.20 -5.31 6.60
CA GLY A 267 -15.41 -4.28 7.60
C GLY A 267 -16.09 -3.04 7.03
N LEU A 268 -15.71 -1.89 7.54
CA LEU A 268 -16.25 -0.60 7.14
C LEU A 268 -15.15 0.33 6.61
N ALA A 269 -15.45 0.99 5.51
CA ALA A 269 -14.74 2.15 5.02
C ALA A 269 -15.45 3.40 5.56
N VAL A 270 -14.79 4.11 6.45
CA VAL A 270 -15.31 5.31 7.13
C VAL A 270 -14.44 6.51 6.82
N ALA A 271 -14.88 7.71 7.21
CA ALA A 271 -14.19 8.96 6.94
C ALA A 271 -13.81 9.08 5.45
N ARG A 272 -14.75 8.68 4.59
CA ARG A 272 -14.58 8.72 3.14
C ARG A 272 -14.67 10.16 2.68
N ARG A 273 -13.74 10.55 1.83
CA ARG A 273 -13.69 11.88 1.24
C ARG A 273 -13.37 11.76 -0.24
N LEU A 274 -14.18 12.39 -1.07
CA LEU A 274 -13.99 12.49 -2.50
C LEU A 274 -13.84 13.97 -2.84
N GLU A 275 -12.71 14.33 -3.40
CA GLU A 275 -12.38 15.70 -3.78
C GLU A 275 -12.30 15.79 -5.30
N PHE A 276 -13.00 16.75 -5.89
CA PHE A 276 -12.83 17.13 -7.28
C PHE A 276 -12.10 18.48 -7.30
N ILE A 277 -10.98 18.52 -7.98
CA ILE A 277 -10.15 19.71 -8.07
C ILE A 277 -10.25 20.24 -9.51
N ASP A 278 -10.68 21.50 -9.66
CA ASP A 278 -10.79 22.12 -10.97
C ASP A 278 -9.43 22.69 -11.43
N VAL A 279 -9.37 23.10 -12.70
CA VAL A 279 -8.18 23.74 -13.31
C VAL A 279 -7.74 25.03 -12.61
N ASN A 280 -8.59 25.63 -11.78
CA ASN A 280 -8.28 26.81 -10.98
C ASN A 280 -7.89 26.46 -9.53
N ASN A 281 -7.68 25.17 -9.22
CA ASN A 281 -7.43 24.64 -7.88
C ASN A 281 -8.59 24.85 -6.87
N ASN A 282 -9.81 25.05 -7.32
CA ASN A 282 -10.97 25.03 -6.43
C ASN A 282 -11.31 23.56 -6.10
N ILE A 283 -11.58 23.32 -4.82
CA ILE A 283 -11.87 21.98 -4.31
C ILE A 283 -13.37 21.88 -4.08
N ILE A 284 -13.98 20.88 -4.70
CA ILE A 284 -15.36 20.47 -4.48
C ILE A 284 -15.31 19.18 -3.67
N ASP A 285 -15.60 19.29 -2.38
CA ASP A 285 -15.64 18.15 -1.47
C ASP A 285 -16.96 17.39 -1.58
N ARG A 286 -16.89 16.07 -1.56
CA ARG A 286 -18.03 15.16 -1.42
C ARG A 286 -17.73 14.14 -0.33
N THR A 287 -18.70 13.89 0.52
CA THR A 287 -18.57 12.96 1.63
C THR A 287 -19.48 11.74 1.41
N PRO A 288 -18.99 10.68 0.76
CA PRO A 288 -19.76 9.43 0.66
C PRO A 288 -19.99 8.83 2.04
N GLN A 289 -21.19 8.27 2.26
CA GLN A 289 -21.51 7.54 3.49
C GLN A 289 -20.52 6.39 3.74
N ALA A 290 -20.45 5.95 4.99
CA ALA A 290 -19.66 4.76 5.35
C ALA A 290 -20.13 3.55 4.53
N SER A 291 -19.17 2.83 3.95
CA SER A 291 -19.45 1.66 3.10
C SER A 291 -18.93 0.39 3.77
N PRO A 292 -19.69 -0.70 3.78
CA PRO A 292 -19.08 -2.00 4.01
C PRO A 292 -18.05 -2.27 2.92
N PHE A 293 -17.04 -3.09 3.22
CA PHE A 293 -16.10 -3.56 2.21
C PHE A 293 -15.74 -5.02 2.43
N PHE A 294 -15.31 -5.64 1.35
CA PHE A 294 -14.71 -6.96 1.37
C PHE A 294 -13.44 -6.93 0.53
N ALA A 295 -12.36 -7.49 1.08
CA ALA A 295 -11.07 -7.58 0.40
C ALA A 295 -10.54 -9.01 0.46
N ILE A 296 -9.94 -9.43 -0.65
CA ILE A 296 -9.27 -10.72 -0.80
C ILE A 296 -7.89 -10.48 -1.43
N GLY A 297 -6.90 -11.25 -0.99
CA GLY A 297 -5.57 -11.18 -1.57
C GLY A 297 -4.81 -12.49 -1.40
N ILE A 298 -3.89 -12.72 -2.31
CA ILE A 298 -2.93 -13.81 -2.25
C ILE A 298 -1.54 -13.21 -2.20
N SER A 299 -0.72 -13.69 -1.28
CA SER A 299 0.69 -13.29 -1.22
C SER A 299 1.61 -14.50 -1.17
N PHE A 300 2.81 -14.30 -1.71
CA PHE A 300 3.91 -15.25 -1.64
C PHE A 300 4.99 -14.66 -0.73
N ALA A 301 5.18 -15.28 0.44
CA ALA A 301 6.11 -14.85 1.47
C ALA A 301 7.08 -15.99 1.81
N PRO A 302 8.09 -16.25 0.97
CA PRO A 302 9.08 -17.31 1.23
C PRO A 302 9.86 -16.97 2.49
N ASN A 303 10.14 -17.99 3.29
CA ASN A 303 11.06 -17.84 4.42
C ASN A 303 12.49 -17.72 3.87
N LEU A 304 12.92 -16.50 3.64
CA LEU A 304 14.24 -16.21 3.04
C LEU A 304 15.41 -16.78 3.86
N MET A 305 15.24 -17.03 5.18
CA MET A 305 16.26 -17.67 6.01
C MET A 305 16.44 -19.17 5.71
N ARG A 306 15.43 -19.85 5.16
CA ARG A 306 15.51 -21.28 4.88
C ARG A 306 16.24 -21.60 3.58
N ILE A 307 16.35 -20.61 2.71
CA ILE A 307 17.08 -20.75 1.43
C ILE A 307 18.60 -20.77 1.68
N GLU A 308 19.09 -20.09 2.73
CA GLU A 308 20.52 -20.08 3.07
C GLU A 308 21.02 -21.37 3.72
N SER A 309 20.18 -22.10 4.47
CA SER A 309 20.57 -23.33 5.14
C SER A 309 20.64 -24.55 4.21
N GLY A 310 19.96 -24.53 3.08
CA GLY A 310 19.97 -25.62 2.10
C GLY A 310 21.11 -25.59 1.08
N LEU A 311 22.04 -24.65 1.20
CA LEU A 311 23.19 -24.51 0.31
C LEU A 311 24.53 -24.84 0.98
N ASN A 312 24.49 -25.19 2.27
CA ASN A 312 25.66 -25.67 3.05
C ASN A 312 25.64 -27.16 3.32
N ASP A 313 24.70 -27.90 2.75
CA ASP A 313 24.67 -29.37 2.64
C ASP A 313 24.96 -29.76 1.16
#